data_b298ad55ca6f734ea43bceef1c352721
#
_entry.id   b298ad55ca6f734ea43bceef1c352721
#
_cell.length_a   1.000
_cell.length_b   1.000
_cell.length_c   1.000
_cell.angle_alpha   90.00
_cell.angle_beta   90.00
_cell.angle_gamma   90.00
#
_symmetry.space_group_name_H-M   'P 1'
#
loop_
_entity.id
_entity.type
_entity.pdbx_description
1 polymer ?
#
loop_
_entity_poly.entity_id
_entity_poly.type
_entity_poly.pdbx_seq_one_letter_code
_entity_poly.pdbx_strand_id
1 'polypeptide(L)'
;MDVQRTEERKKQLAKANINQDEVFVKDATNLSSFDSDSYDAVFVDAPCSGIGTLRRHPDIRWRMNGDDVASLAAMGEKMILEAARLVKVGGQLTFATCTVLSQENQLVIDSFLKSEVGSGFEVVRTVSTDALSREKVTGPIYDAHYACVLKRVK
;
A
#
# COMPACT_ATOMS: atom_id res chain seq x y z
N MET A 1 -5.41 4.17 16.28
CA MET A 1 -4.00 4.59 16.10
C MET A 1 -3.16 3.84 17.13
N ASP A 2 -2.18 3.05 16.71
CA ASP A 2 -1.43 2.15 17.59
C ASP A 2 -0.08 2.77 17.96
N VAL A 3 -0.06 3.44 19.12
CA VAL A 3 1.14 4.11 19.66
C VAL A 3 2.25 3.11 19.98
N GLN A 4 1.89 1.92 20.48
CA GLN A 4 2.86 0.88 20.85
C GLN A 4 3.62 0.38 19.60
N ARG A 5 2.93 0.17 18.49
CA ARG A 5 3.53 -0.22 17.22
C ARG A 5 4.48 0.83 16.66
N THR A 6 4.19 2.11 16.91
CA THR A 6 5.07 3.22 16.49
C THR A 6 6.36 3.22 17.29
N GLU A 7 6.31 3.02 18.60
CA GLU A 7 7.51 2.96 19.44
C GLU A 7 8.40 1.75 19.10
N GLU A 8 7.80 0.62 18.75
CA GLU A 8 8.56 -0.55 18.26
C GLU A 8 9.25 -0.25 16.92
N ARG A 9 8.57 0.45 15.99
CA ARG A 9 9.19 0.89 14.74
C ARG A 9 10.34 1.85 14.96
N LYS A 10 10.18 2.85 15.81
CA LYS A 10 11.28 3.76 16.16
C LYS A 10 12.52 3.01 16.66
N LYS A 11 12.33 2.02 17.52
CA LYS A 11 13.44 1.16 17.99
C LYS A 11 14.12 0.38 16.86
N GLN A 12 13.35 -0.11 15.89
CA GLN A 12 13.91 -0.81 14.72
C GLN A 12 14.69 0.13 13.81
N LEU A 13 14.17 1.33 13.55
CA LEU A 13 14.85 2.36 12.75
C LEU A 13 16.14 2.83 13.42
N ALA A 14 16.15 2.99 14.74
CA ALA A 14 17.36 3.30 15.50
C ALA A 14 18.45 2.26 15.30
N LYS A 15 18.10 0.97 15.34
CA LYS A 15 19.06 -0.12 15.08
C LYS A 15 19.62 -0.09 13.66
N ALA A 16 18.87 0.47 12.70
CA ALA A 16 19.28 0.62 11.32
C ALA A 16 19.99 1.98 11.02
N ASN A 17 20.28 2.78 12.06
CA ASN A 17 20.84 4.14 11.96
C ASN A 17 19.98 5.09 11.10
N ILE A 18 18.65 4.91 11.11
CA ILE A 18 17.70 5.79 10.42
C ILE A 18 17.16 6.81 11.42
N ASN A 19 17.01 8.06 10.97
CA ASN A 19 16.48 9.14 11.80
C ASN A 19 15.06 8.81 12.28
N GLN A 20 14.83 8.88 13.60
CA GLN A 20 13.55 8.57 14.24
C GLN A 20 12.63 9.78 14.35
N ASP A 21 13.16 11.00 14.21
CA ASP A 21 12.39 12.25 14.36
C ASP A 21 11.36 12.42 13.24
N GLU A 22 11.49 11.67 12.14
CA GLU A 22 10.59 11.65 10.99
C GLU A 22 9.51 10.56 11.07
N VAL A 23 9.36 9.90 12.23
CA VAL A 23 8.32 8.88 12.43
C VAL A 23 7.11 9.49 13.14
N PHE A 24 6.03 9.64 12.40
CA PHE A 24 4.80 10.24 12.91
C PHE A 24 3.68 9.20 13.06
N VAL A 25 2.86 9.37 14.10
CA VAL A 25 1.59 8.65 14.25
C VAL A 25 0.49 9.51 13.64
N LYS A 26 0.11 9.21 12.41
CA LYS A 26 -0.89 9.95 11.65
C LYS A 26 -1.91 9.02 11.02
N ASP A 27 -3.09 9.53 10.76
CA ASP A 27 -4.08 8.86 9.94
C ASP A 27 -3.72 9.07 8.45
N ALA A 28 -3.35 7.98 7.77
CA ALA A 28 -2.95 8.05 6.36
C ALA A 28 -4.13 8.32 5.40
N THR A 29 -5.37 8.32 5.89
CA THR A 29 -6.55 8.78 5.13
C THR A 29 -6.77 10.28 5.23
N ASN A 30 -5.91 11.00 5.98
CA ASN A 30 -5.89 12.47 6.09
C ASN A 30 -4.45 12.94 6.33
N LEU A 31 -3.78 13.32 5.27
CA LEU A 31 -2.39 13.80 5.27
C LEU A 31 -2.30 15.33 5.09
N SER A 32 -3.36 16.07 5.42
CA SER A 32 -3.44 17.55 5.29
C SER A 32 -2.38 18.32 6.07
N SER A 33 -1.74 17.69 7.07
CA SER A 33 -0.64 18.27 7.85
C SER A 33 0.73 18.19 7.15
N PHE A 34 0.81 17.56 5.97
CA PHE A 34 2.02 17.49 5.16
C PHE A 34 1.88 18.42 3.96
N ASP A 35 3.00 19.01 3.53
CA ASP A 35 3.03 19.89 2.36
C ASP A 35 2.80 19.08 1.08
N SER A 36 1.92 19.58 0.22
CA SER A 36 1.72 19.01 -1.11
C SER A 36 2.98 19.17 -1.96
N ASP A 37 3.16 18.31 -2.96
CA ASP A 37 4.26 18.39 -3.92
C ASP A 37 5.66 18.45 -3.28
N SER A 38 5.84 17.74 -2.15
CA SER A 38 7.06 17.84 -1.31
C SER A 38 7.97 16.61 -1.39
N TYR A 39 7.47 15.47 -1.88
CA TYR A 39 8.21 14.21 -1.90
C TYR A 39 8.52 13.73 -3.32
N ASP A 40 9.74 13.26 -3.54
CA ASP A 40 10.17 12.66 -4.82
C ASP A 40 9.62 11.24 -5.00
N ALA A 41 9.37 10.54 -3.88
CA ALA A 41 8.75 9.22 -3.86
C ALA A 41 7.89 9.04 -2.61
N VAL A 42 6.70 8.46 -2.79
CA VAL A 42 5.78 8.09 -1.71
C VAL A 42 5.41 6.61 -1.85
N PHE A 43 5.48 5.88 -0.73
CA PHE A 43 5.12 4.47 -0.66
C PHE A 43 3.93 4.27 0.27
N VAL A 44 2.86 3.67 -0.25
CA VAL A 44 1.65 3.30 0.49
C VAL A 44 1.62 1.79 0.67
N ASP A 45 1.88 1.33 1.90
CA ASP A 45 1.62 -0.05 2.33
C ASP A 45 0.19 -0.08 2.87
N ALA A 46 -0.77 -0.37 1.98
CA ALA A 46 -2.18 -0.23 2.29
C ALA A 46 -2.68 -1.37 3.19
N PRO A 47 -3.55 -1.06 4.17
CA PRO A 47 -4.24 -2.10 4.93
C PRO A 47 -5.09 -2.93 3.97
N CYS A 48 -4.98 -4.25 4.09
CA CYS A 48 -5.67 -5.17 3.22
C CYS A 48 -6.08 -6.44 3.98
N SER A 49 -6.85 -7.31 3.35
CA SER A 49 -7.29 -8.59 3.92
C SER A 49 -6.14 -9.51 4.32
N GLY A 50 -4.97 -9.32 3.71
CA GLY A 50 -3.80 -10.17 3.96
C GLY A 50 -3.91 -11.58 3.39
N ILE A 51 -4.89 -11.87 2.53
CA ILE A 51 -5.15 -13.22 1.97
C ILE A 51 -3.91 -13.80 1.26
N GLY A 52 -3.03 -12.96 0.73
CA GLY A 52 -1.76 -13.39 0.15
C GLY A 52 -0.81 -14.05 1.15
N THR A 53 -1.04 -13.87 2.45
CA THR A 53 -0.21 -14.40 3.55
C THR A 53 -0.85 -15.60 4.28
N LEU A 54 -1.92 -16.19 3.72
CA LEU A 54 -2.67 -17.30 4.33
C LEU A 54 -1.79 -18.47 4.78
N ARG A 55 -0.67 -18.70 4.11
CA ARG A 55 0.28 -19.75 4.49
C ARG A 55 0.87 -19.53 5.89
N ARG A 56 1.14 -18.26 6.25
CA ARG A 56 1.70 -17.87 7.56
C ARG A 56 0.62 -17.49 8.56
N HIS A 57 -0.52 -17.02 8.07
CA HIS A 57 -1.63 -16.50 8.85
C HIS A 57 -2.94 -17.19 8.43
N PRO A 58 -3.10 -18.50 8.69
CA PRO A 58 -4.27 -19.28 8.25
C PRO A 58 -5.58 -18.86 8.93
N ASP A 59 -5.49 -18.16 10.05
CA ASP A 59 -6.60 -17.58 10.81
C ASP A 59 -7.36 -16.48 10.03
N ILE A 60 -6.75 -15.84 9.04
CA ILE A 60 -7.39 -14.85 8.15
C ILE A 60 -8.65 -15.44 7.53
N ARG A 61 -8.65 -16.73 7.16
CA ARG A 61 -9.80 -17.42 6.58
C ARG A 61 -11.07 -17.31 7.42
N TRP A 62 -10.91 -17.22 8.74
CA TRP A 62 -12.02 -17.22 9.70
C TRP A 62 -12.37 -15.82 10.20
N ARG A 63 -11.45 -14.85 10.03
CA ARG A 63 -11.62 -13.47 10.52
C ARG A 63 -12.15 -12.51 9.46
N MET A 64 -11.93 -12.82 8.17
CA MET A 64 -12.24 -11.90 7.06
C MET A 64 -13.53 -12.33 6.36
N ASN A 65 -14.35 -11.36 6.04
CA ASN A 65 -15.55 -11.50 5.22
C ASN A 65 -15.57 -10.46 4.07
N GLY A 66 -16.61 -10.50 3.21
CA GLY A 66 -16.71 -9.61 2.05
C GLY A 66 -16.83 -8.13 2.41
N ASP A 67 -17.53 -7.80 3.50
CA ASP A 67 -17.71 -6.41 3.96
C ASP A 67 -16.39 -5.83 4.49
N ASP A 68 -15.57 -6.66 5.16
CA ASP A 68 -14.23 -6.27 5.60
C ASP A 68 -13.36 -5.94 4.40
N VAL A 69 -13.36 -6.78 3.35
CA VAL A 69 -12.61 -6.55 2.11
C VAL A 69 -13.03 -5.23 1.45
N ALA A 70 -14.35 -4.98 1.34
CA ALA A 70 -14.86 -3.74 0.75
C ALA A 70 -14.43 -2.51 1.57
N SER A 71 -14.46 -2.61 2.90
CA SER A 71 -14.05 -1.53 3.81
C SER A 71 -12.55 -1.23 3.69
N LEU A 72 -11.72 -2.27 3.57
CA LEU A 72 -10.27 -2.13 3.39
C LEU A 72 -9.92 -1.55 2.02
N ALA A 73 -10.60 -1.97 0.95
CA ALA A 73 -10.45 -1.39 -0.38
C ALA A 73 -10.77 0.12 -0.39
N ALA A 74 -11.90 0.51 0.22
CA ALA A 74 -12.27 1.92 0.35
C ALA A 74 -11.26 2.74 1.17
N MET A 75 -10.64 2.13 2.20
CA MET A 75 -9.56 2.75 2.96
C MET A 75 -8.32 2.92 2.09
N GLY A 76 -7.94 1.91 1.31
CA GLY A 76 -6.82 1.97 0.36
C GLY A 76 -7.00 3.08 -0.68
N GLU A 77 -8.22 3.25 -1.21
CA GLU A 77 -8.57 4.34 -2.13
C GLU A 77 -8.34 5.73 -1.50
N LYS A 78 -8.78 5.93 -0.26
CA LYS A 78 -8.55 7.19 0.45
C LYS A 78 -7.05 7.44 0.67
N MET A 79 -6.31 6.41 1.08
CA MET A 79 -4.88 6.53 1.34
C MET A 79 -4.09 6.88 0.08
N ILE A 80 -4.38 6.25 -1.07
CA ILE A 80 -3.67 6.55 -2.32
C ILE A 80 -3.98 7.97 -2.81
N LEU A 81 -5.22 8.46 -2.66
CA LEU A 81 -5.62 9.83 -3.00
C LEU A 81 -4.86 10.87 -2.14
N GLU A 82 -4.78 10.67 -0.84
CA GLU A 82 -4.05 11.56 0.06
C GLU A 82 -2.53 11.52 -0.23
N ALA A 83 -1.98 10.33 -0.41
CA ALA A 83 -0.56 10.14 -0.71
C ALA A 83 -0.15 10.77 -2.05
N ALA A 84 -1.02 10.71 -3.05
CA ALA A 84 -0.77 11.27 -4.38
C ALA A 84 -0.52 12.78 -4.35
N ARG A 85 -1.21 13.51 -3.45
CA ARG A 85 -1.03 14.96 -3.28
C ARG A 85 0.36 15.35 -2.81
N LEU A 86 1.05 14.45 -2.13
CA LEU A 86 2.37 14.69 -1.57
C LEU A 86 3.49 14.51 -2.61
N VAL A 87 3.23 13.79 -3.71
CA VAL A 87 4.24 13.45 -4.73
C VAL A 87 4.48 14.66 -5.62
N LYS A 88 5.74 15.05 -5.81
CA LYS A 88 6.13 16.07 -6.79
C LYS A 88 5.78 15.68 -8.22
N VAL A 89 5.59 16.65 -9.11
CA VAL A 89 5.55 16.39 -10.55
C VAL A 89 6.88 15.75 -10.98
N GLY A 90 6.82 14.64 -11.71
CA GLY A 90 7.96 13.80 -12.05
C GLY A 90 8.32 12.74 -10.99
N GLY A 91 7.77 12.83 -9.78
CA GLY A 91 7.97 11.90 -8.69
C GLY A 91 7.16 10.59 -8.84
N GLN A 92 7.34 9.67 -7.92
CA GLN A 92 6.75 8.33 -7.96
C GLN A 92 5.82 8.08 -6.76
N LEU A 93 4.71 7.39 -7.03
CA LEU A 93 3.80 6.84 -6.03
C LEU A 93 3.79 5.33 -6.18
N THR A 94 4.05 4.62 -5.09
CA THR A 94 3.92 3.15 -5.06
C THR A 94 2.79 2.77 -4.12
N PHE A 95 1.83 2.01 -4.62
CA PHE A 95 0.77 1.40 -3.83
C PHE A 95 1.03 -0.10 -3.72
N ALA A 96 1.04 -0.65 -2.50
CA ALA A 96 1.33 -2.05 -2.24
C ALA A 96 0.36 -2.66 -1.24
N THR A 97 0.12 -3.97 -1.41
CA THR A 97 -0.70 -4.81 -0.51
C THR A 97 -0.12 -6.21 -0.38
N CYS A 98 -0.54 -6.93 0.66
CA CYS A 98 -0.25 -8.36 0.82
C CYS A 98 -1.50 -9.23 0.55
N THR A 99 -2.28 -8.89 -0.48
CA THR A 99 -3.47 -9.64 -0.90
C THR A 99 -3.42 -9.98 -2.39
N VAL A 100 -4.20 -11.00 -2.78
CA VAL A 100 -4.40 -11.40 -4.19
C VAL A 100 -5.72 -10.87 -4.77
N LEU A 101 -6.53 -10.20 -3.94
CA LEU A 101 -7.86 -9.77 -4.35
C LEU A 101 -7.78 -8.53 -5.24
N SER A 102 -8.39 -8.61 -6.41
CA SER A 102 -8.45 -7.48 -7.36
C SER A 102 -9.16 -6.27 -6.78
N GLN A 103 -10.14 -6.48 -5.89
CA GLN A 103 -10.87 -5.41 -5.20
C GLN A 103 -9.95 -4.50 -4.38
N GLU A 104 -8.91 -5.06 -3.76
CA GLU A 104 -7.93 -4.33 -2.93
C GLU A 104 -6.71 -3.88 -3.73
N ASN A 105 -6.57 -4.33 -4.99
CA ASN A 105 -5.42 -4.14 -5.86
C ASN A 105 -5.78 -3.32 -7.10
N GLN A 106 -6.00 -4.01 -8.23
CA GLN A 106 -6.20 -3.38 -9.53
C GLN A 106 -7.42 -2.44 -9.54
N LEU A 107 -8.53 -2.82 -8.88
CA LEU A 107 -9.73 -1.96 -8.86
C LEU A 107 -9.51 -0.66 -8.08
N VAL A 108 -8.66 -0.67 -7.04
CA VAL A 108 -8.24 0.56 -6.34
C VAL A 108 -7.43 1.46 -7.26
N ILE A 109 -6.49 0.91 -8.02
CA ILE A 109 -5.68 1.68 -8.99
C ILE A 109 -6.56 2.23 -10.12
N ASP A 110 -7.47 1.42 -10.65
CA ASP A 110 -8.38 1.85 -11.72
C ASP A 110 -9.32 2.96 -11.27
N SER A 111 -9.82 2.90 -10.02
CA SER A 111 -10.61 3.96 -9.39
C SER A 111 -9.79 5.22 -9.20
N PHE A 112 -8.58 5.09 -8.67
CA PHE A 112 -7.65 6.21 -8.49
C PHE A 112 -7.37 6.95 -9.80
N LEU A 113 -7.00 6.23 -10.87
CA LEU A 113 -6.66 6.84 -12.17
C LEU A 113 -7.84 7.57 -12.84
N LYS A 114 -9.08 7.23 -12.48
CA LYS A 114 -10.29 7.92 -12.93
C LYS A 114 -10.61 9.18 -12.12
N SER A 115 -9.99 9.35 -10.96
CA SER A 115 -10.19 10.53 -10.12
C SER A 115 -9.48 11.77 -10.69
N GLU A 116 -9.88 12.96 -10.25
CA GLU A 116 -9.23 14.21 -10.64
C GLU A 116 -7.74 14.19 -10.33
N VAL A 117 -7.36 13.80 -9.12
CA VAL A 117 -5.95 13.70 -8.69
C VAL A 117 -5.20 12.64 -9.50
N GLY A 118 -5.80 11.45 -9.66
CA GLY A 118 -5.19 10.32 -10.35
C GLY A 118 -5.01 10.55 -11.85
N SER A 119 -5.78 11.45 -12.47
CA SER A 119 -5.63 11.83 -13.89
C SER A 119 -4.27 12.47 -14.22
N GLY A 120 -3.54 12.91 -13.19
CA GLY A 120 -2.16 13.41 -13.30
C GLY A 120 -1.10 12.32 -13.18
N PHE A 121 -1.48 11.03 -13.12
CA PHE A 121 -0.56 9.92 -12.94
C PHE A 121 -0.63 8.90 -14.08
N GLU A 122 0.50 8.25 -14.35
CA GLU A 122 0.62 7.16 -15.31
C GLU A 122 1.20 5.93 -14.63
N VAL A 123 0.72 4.73 -14.99
CA VAL A 123 1.27 3.47 -14.49
C VAL A 123 2.61 3.21 -15.16
N VAL A 124 3.67 3.11 -14.36
CA VAL A 124 5.01 2.73 -14.81
C VAL A 124 5.18 1.22 -14.82
N ARG A 125 4.73 0.56 -13.75
CA ARG A 125 4.90 -0.88 -13.57
C ARG A 125 3.90 -1.42 -12.57
N THR A 126 3.35 -2.59 -12.86
CA THR A 126 2.61 -3.42 -11.90
C THR A 126 3.37 -4.73 -11.68
N VAL A 127 3.49 -5.13 -10.42
CA VAL A 127 4.07 -6.41 -10.01
C VAL A 127 3.05 -7.13 -9.14
N SER A 128 2.73 -8.35 -9.49
CA SER A 128 2.00 -9.26 -8.62
C SER A 128 2.76 -10.57 -8.49
N THR A 129 2.95 -11.03 -7.27
CA THR A 129 3.42 -12.38 -7.01
C THR A 129 2.19 -13.24 -6.73
N ASP A 130 1.82 -14.08 -7.70
CA ASP A 130 0.69 -14.98 -7.56
C ASP A 130 1.13 -16.25 -6.83
N ALA A 131 0.71 -16.38 -5.57
CA ALA A 131 0.93 -17.59 -4.78
C ALA A 131 0.14 -18.80 -5.33
N LEU A 132 -0.78 -18.58 -6.27
CA LEU A 132 -1.69 -19.59 -6.84
C LEU A 132 -1.27 -20.07 -8.22
N SER A 133 -0.38 -19.39 -8.92
CA SER A 133 0.16 -19.85 -10.23
C SER A 133 1.15 -20.98 -10.06
N ARG A 134 0.64 -22.16 -9.68
CA ARG A 134 1.42 -23.36 -9.37
C ARG A 134 1.76 -24.23 -10.57
N GLU A 135 2.00 -23.69 -11.72
CA GLU A 135 2.67 -24.47 -12.75
C GLU A 135 4.19 -24.42 -12.51
N LYS A 136 4.70 -25.43 -11.78
CA LYS A 136 6.13 -25.72 -11.55
C LYS A 136 6.91 -24.74 -10.67
N VAL A 137 6.50 -24.57 -9.40
CA VAL A 137 7.40 -23.95 -8.42
C VAL A 137 8.42 -24.98 -7.92
N THR A 138 9.62 -24.94 -8.49
CA THR A 138 10.80 -25.69 -8.00
C THR A 138 11.63 -24.85 -6.99
N GLY A 139 11.12 -23.70 -6.55
CA GLY A 139 11.78 -22.76 -5.66
C GLY A 139 11.01 -22.52 -4.34
N PRO A 140 11.53 -21.64 -3.48
CA PRO A 140 10.86 -21.29 -2.23
C PRO A 140 9.48 -20.68 -2.50
N ILE A 141 8.49 -21.08 -1.68
CA ILE A 141 7.12 -20.55 -1.76
C ILE A 141 7.10 -19.21 -1.03
N TYR A 142 6.76 -18.16 -1.76
CA TYR A 142 6.60 -16.80 -1.21
C TYR A 142 5.13 -16.49 -0.92
N ASP A 143 4.90 -15.50 -0.05
CA ASP A 143 3.59 -14.89 0.11
C ASP A 143 3.23 -14.09 -1.14
N ALA A 144 1.94 -13.96 -1.41
CA ALA A 144 1.50 -13.13 -2.52
C ALA A 144 1.45 -11.66 -2.13
N HIS A 145 2.00 -10.82 -3.00
CA HIS A 145 1.99 -9.37 -2.88
C HIS A 145 1.61 -8.74 -4.20
N TYR A 146 1.06 -7.54 -4.11
CA TYR A 146 0.78 -6.67 -5.23
C TYR A 146 1.51 -5.34 -5.02
N ALA A 147 2.06 -4.77 -6.07
CA ALA A 147 2.56 -3.40 -6.07
C ALA A 147 2.32 -2.74 -7.43
N CYS A 148 1.85 -1.50 -7.42
CA CYS A 148 1.72 -0.66 -8.60
C CYS A 148 2.55 0.60 -8.40
N VAL A 149 3.47 0.85 -9.32
CA VAL A 149 4.30 2.06 -9.37
C VAL A 149 3.68 3.01 -10.39
N LEU A 150 3.36 4.21 -9.93
CA LEU A 150 2.81 5.29 -10.74
C LEU A 150 3.80 6.45 -10.77
N LYS A 151 3.81 7.21 -11.86
CA LYS A 151 4.59 8.45 -12.01
C LYS A 151 3.63 9.61 -12.14
N ARG A 152 3.87 10.68 -11.38
CA ARG A 152 3.13 11.92 -11.56
C ARG A 152 3.66 12.67 -12.77
N VAL A 153 2.76 12.99 -13.72
CA VAL A 153 3.10 13.66 -14.99
C VAL A 153 2.55 15.08 -15.09
N LYS A 154 1.64 15.43 -14.19
CA LYS A 154 1.02 16.78 -14.09
C LYS A 154 0.91 17.24 -12.66
#